data_b91174d947c632c2e62d00ca48c9c8de
#
_entry.id   b91174d947c632c2e62d00ca48c9c8de
#
_cell.length_a   1.000
_cell.length_b   1.000
_cell.length_c   1.000
_cell.angle_alpha   90.00
_cell.angle_beta   90.00
_cell.angle_gamma   90.00
#
_symmetry.space_group_name_H-M   'P 1'
#
loop_
_entity.id
_entity.type
_entity.pdbx_description
1 polymer ?
#
loop_
_entity_poly.entity_id
_entity_poly.type
_entity_poly.pdbx_seq_one_letter_code
_entity_poly.pdbx_strand_id
1 'polypeptide(L)'
;AFAGMSASARDLARIGQMLLQRGRGAGRQIIPASVVDDLIRGGDVRAFEAGGITHQKGWSYRSQFWVNPNAPRSFAAKGAYGQRLYVFPDHDLVVVMLGSHPQPVAALMDIPHHRAFAALIERLKQPARTTGKP
;
A
#
# COMPACT_ATOMS: atom_id res chain seq x y z
N ALA A 1 -2.58 7.69 -15.69
CA ALA A 1 -3.67 6.78 -16.07
C ALA A 1 -4.54 6.52 -14.85
N PHE A 2 -5.82 6.85 -14.93
CA PHE A 2 -6.75 6.70 -13.81
C PHE A 2 -7.29 5.27 -13.67
N ALA A 3 -7.36 4.51 -14.75
CA ALA A 3 -7.89 3.16 -14.80
C ALA A 3 -7.33 2.40 -16.01
N GLY A 4 -7.60 1.10 -16.09
CA GLY A 4 -7.34 0.30 -17.30
C GLY A 4 -6.26 -0.78 -17.16
N MET A 5 -5.66 -0.95 -15.98
CA MET A 5 -4.76 -2.09 -15.77
C MET A 5 -5.59 -3.34 -15.43
N SER A 6 -5.44 -4.37 -16.25
CA SER A 6 -5.96 -5.71 -15.97
C SER A 6 -4.79 -6.58 -15.50
N ALA A 7 -4.82 -7.00 -14.25
CA ALA A 7 -3.74 -7.77 -13.64
C ALA A 7 -4.29 -8.72 -12.57
N SER A 8 -3.63 -9.84 -12.38
CA SER A 8 -3.94 -10.73 -11.26
C SER A 8 -3.42 -10.17 -9.94
N ALA A 9 -3.96 -10.63 -8.80
CA ALA A 9 -3.44 -10.26 -7.48
C ALA A 9 -1.95 -10.60 -7.35
N ARG A 10 -1.50 -11.69 -7.95
CA ARG A 10 -0.09 -12.11 -7.96
C ARG A 10 0.80 -11.12 -8.72
N ASP A 11 0.33 -10.60 -9.84
CA ASP A 11 1.11 -9.64 -10.64
C ASP A 11 1.19 -8.28 -9.93
N LEU A 12 0.10 -7.84 -9.30
CA LEU A 12 0.10 -6.67 -8.43
C LEU A 12 1.06 -6.84 -7.24
N ALA A 13 1.10 -8.03 -6.63
CA ALA A 13 2.05 -8.33 -5.56
C ALA A 13 3.50 -8.25 -6.04
N ARG A 14 3.81 -8.72 -7.26
CA ARG A 14 5.15 -8.57 -7.87
C ARG A 14 5.53 -7.11 -8.11
N ILE A 15 4.56 -6.28 -8.53
CA ILE A 15 4.76 -4.83 -8.66
C ILE A 15 5.07 -4.23 -7.27
N GLY A 16 4.28 -4.57 -6.26
CA GLY A 16 4.53 -4.14 -4.88
C GLY A 16 5.90 -4.58 -4.37
N GLN A 17 6.28 -5.83 -4.62
CA GLN A 17 7.60 -6.36 -4.27
C GLN A 17 8.74 -5.58 -4.97
N MET A 18 8.58 -5.27 -6.25
CA MET A 18 9.54 -4.46 -6.98
C MET A 18 9.69 -3.06 -6.35
N LEU A 19 8.59 -2.42 -5.99
CA LEU A 19 8.61 -1.12 -5.31
C LEU A 19 9.26 -1.22 -3.93
N LEU A 20 8.96 -2.27 -3.15
CA LEU A 20 9.59 -2.57 -1.87
C LEU A 20 11.11 -2.73 -1.99
N GLN A 21 11.57 -3.34 -3.08
CA GLN A 21 12.98 -3.51 -3.43
C GLN A 21 13.58 -2.31 -4.19
N ARG A 22 13.00 -1.12 -4.01
CA ARG A 22 13.47 0.14 -4.61
C ARG A 22 13.63 0.06 -6.13
N GLY A 23 12.63 -0.54 -6.78
CA GLY A 23 12.55 -0.63 -8.24
C GLY A 23 13.30 -1.81 -8.85
N ARG A 24 13.81 -2.75 -8.04
CA ARG A 24 14.46 -3.98 -8.52
C ARG A 24 13.44 -5.11 -8.69
N GLY A 25 13.56 -5.84 -9.78
CA GLY A 25 12.75 -7.02 -10.03
C GLY A 25 13.43 -7.92 -11.05
N ALA A 26 13.19 -9.22 -11.00
CA ALA A 26 13.81 -10.21 -11.88
C ALA A 26 15.34 -10.05 -12.00
N GLY A 27 16.01 -9.79 -10.90
CA GLY A 27 17.48 -9.65 -10.82
C GLY A 27 18.06 -8.34 -11.38
N ARG A 28 17.25 -7.41 -11.87
CA ARG A 28 17.71 -6.14 -12.48
C ARG A 28 16.97 -4.92 -11.94
N GLN A 29 17.52 -3.74 -12.16
CA GLN A 29 16.82 -2.47 -11.91
C GLN A 29 15.81 -2.24 -13.04
N ILE A 30 14.51 -2.14 -12.69
CA ILE A 30 13.40 -1.90 -13.63
C ILE A 30 12.99 -0.43 -13.60
N ILE A 31 12.89 0.15 -12.40
CA ILE A 31 12.60 1.56 -12.17
C ILE A 31 13.79 2.13 -11.38
N PRO A 32 14.32 3.32 -11.73
CA PRO A 32 15.39 3.94 -10.95
C PRO A 32 15.02 4.05 -9.46
N ALA A 33 15.94 3.71 -8.56
CA ALA A 33 15.69 3.76 -7.12
C ALA A 33 15.25 5.16 -6.65
N SER A 34 15.79 6.22 -7.25
CA SER A 34 15.42 7.61 -6.99
C SER A 34 13.94 7.92 -7.23
N VAL A 35 13.32 7.25 -8.20
CA VAL A 35 11.88 7.40 -8.49
C VAL A 35 11.05 6.79 -7.34
N VAL A 36 11.46 5.64 -6.83
CA VAL A 36 10.79 5.00 -5.69
C VAL A 36 11.01 5.80 -4.41
N ASP A 37 12.22 6.31 -4.18
CA ASP A 37 12.53 7.17 -3.04
C ASP A 37 11.70 8.46 -3.06
N ASP A 38 11.52 9.08 -4.25
CA ASP A 38 10.67 10.24 -4.42
C ASP A 38 9.20 9.93 -4.14
N LEU A 39 8.71 8.77 -4.56
CA LEU A 39 7.37 8.28 -4.25
C LEU A 39 7.17 8.13 -2.73
N ILE A 40 8.10 7.46 -2.05
CA ILE A 40 8.03 7.20 -0.60
C ILE A 40 8.10 8.51 0.22
N ARG A 41 8.81 9.51 -0.28
CA ARG A 41 8.87 10.85 0.34
C ARG A 41 7.49 11.51 0.39
N GLY A 42 6.62 11.19 -0.57
CA GLY A 42 5.28 11.75 -0.68
C GLY A 42 5.24 13.13 -1.32
N GLY A 43 4.04 13.70 -1.32
CA GLY A 43 3.71 15.01 -1.86
C GLY A 43 3.47 16.06 -0.78
N ASP A 44 2.85 17.15 -1.18
CA ASP A 44 2.45 18.24 -0.27
C ASP A 44 1.25 17.82 0.58
N VAL A 45 1.46 17.71 1.90
CA VAL A 45 0.44 17.35 2.88
C VAL A 45 -0.66 18.40 2.97
N ARG A 46 -0.32 19.69 2.89
CA ARG A 46 -1.31 20.78 2.98
C ARG A 46 -2.24 20.79 1.76
N ALA A 47 -1.68 20.58 0.59
CA ALA A 47 -2.47 20.44 -0.64
C ALA A 47 -3.39 19.22 -0.59
N PHE A 48 -2.92 18.11 -0.01
CA PHE A 48 -3.72 16.90 0.19
C PHE A 48 -4.88 17.14 1.16
N GLU A 49 -4.63 17.75 2.30
CA GLU A 49 -5.65 18.08 3.31
C GLU A 49 -6.68 19.07 2.79
N ALA A 50 -6.26 20.05 1.98
CA ALA A 50 -7.17 21.00 1.31
C ALA A 50 -8.15 20.30 0.34
N GLY A 51 -7.83 19.09 -0.13
CA GLY A 51 -8.72 18.23 -0.93
C GLY A 51 -9.90 17.63 -0.16
N GLY A 52 -10.06 17.91 1.14
CA GLY A 52 -11.21 17.51 1.95
C GLY A 52 -11.20 16.06 2.45
N ILE A 53 -10.08 15.36 2.38
CA ILE A 53 -9.96 13.97 2.85
C ILE A 53 -9.57 13.95 4.32
N THR A 54 -10.53 14.16 5.20
CA THR A 54 -10.31 14.40 6.63
C THR A 54 -9.89 13.17 7.45
N HIS A 55 -10.22 11.96 6.98
CA HIS A 55 -9.90 10.70 7.68
C HIS A 55 -8.46 10.20 7.45
N GLN A 56 -7.69 10.89 6.60
CA GLN A 56 -6.30 10.56 6.25
C GLN A 56 -5.35 11.72 6.61
N LYS A 57 -5.47 12.22 7.85
CA LYS A 57 -4.68 13.34 8.34
C LYS A 57 -3.17 13.06 8.24
N GLY A 58 -2.43 14.03 7.70
CA GLY A 58 -0.99 13.93 7.51
C GLY A 58 -0.56 13.10 6.30
N TRP A 59 -1.49 12.55 5.55
CA TRP A 59 -1.18 11.85 4.30
C TRP A 59 -0.83 12.81 3.18
N SER A 60 -0.28 12.26 2.11
CA SER A 60 -0.02 13.00 0.88
C SER A 60 -0.28 12.12 -0.35
N TYR A 61 -0.22 12.73 -1.53
CA TYR A 61 -0.39 12.04 -2.81
C TYR A 61 0.80 12.33 -3.71
N ARG A 62 1.46 11.30 -4.22
CA ARG A 62 2.62 11.42 -5.10
C ARG A 62 2.63 10.33 -6.16
N SER A 63 2.83 10.68 -7.42
CA SER A 63 3.03 9.71 -8.52
C SER A 63 1.97 8.59 -8.55
N GLN A 64 0.68 8.94 -8.41
CA GLN A 64 -0.48 8.04 -8.37
C GLN A 64 -0.57 7.17 -7.10
N PHE A 65 0.25 7.43 -6.08
CA PHE A 65 0.21 6.71 -4.81
C PHE A 65 -0.25 7.61 -3.66
N TRP A 66 -1.02 7.04 -2.76
CA TRP A 66 -1.41 7.58 -1.47
C TRP A 66 -0.33 7.24 -0.46
N VAL A 67 0.29 8.24 0.14
CA VAL A 67 1.43 8.06 1.04
C VAL A 67 1.02 8.36 2.46
N ASN A 68 1.11 7.33 3.32
CA ASN A 68 0.84 7.39 4.75
C ASN A 68 2.16 7.45 5.53
N PRO A 69 2.51 8.59 6.17
CA PRO A 69 3.71 8.68 6.99
C PRO A 69 3.52 8.09 8.40
N ASN A 70 2.26 7.87 8.82
CA ASN A 70 1.94 7.40 10.17
C ASN A 70 2.18 5.89 10.29
N ALA A 71 2.44 5.39 11.50
CA ALA A 71 2.65 3.97 11.76
C ALA A 71 1.33 3.15 11.64
N PRO A 72 1.36 2.01 10.96
CA PRO A 72 2.45 1.52 10.11
C PRO A 72 2.57 2.33 8.81
N ARG A 73 3.78 2.85 8.55
CA ARG A 73 4.05 3.65 7.35
C ARG A 73 3.83 2.84 6.08
N SER A 74 3.14 3.45 5.11
CA SER A 74 2.81 2.76 3.86
C SER A 74 2.63 3.72 2.69
N PHE A 75 2.70 3.19 1.50
CA PHE A 75 2.16 3.85 0.32
C PHE A 75 1.26 2.87 -0.45
N ALA A 76 0.25 3.39 -1.12
CA ALA A 76 -0.79 2.56 -1.70
C ALA A 76 -1.28 3.08 -3.05
N ALA A 77 -1.47 2.17 -4.00
CA ALA A 77 -2.32 2.41 -5.15
C ALA A 77 -3.76 1.99 -4.79
N LYS A 78 -4.71 2.88 -4.98
CA LYS A 78 -6.12 2.65 -4.67
C LYS A 78 -6.94 2.75 -5.94
N GLY A 79 -7.64 1.68 -6.27
CA GLY A 79 -8.58 1.59 -7.38
C GLY A 79 -10.03 1.60 -6.91
N ALA A 80 -10.95 1.78 -7.87
CA ALA A 80 -12.38 1.72 -7.63
C ALA A 80 -12.81 0.35 -7.09
N TYR A 81 -13.95 0.31 -6.42
CA TYR A 81 -14.62 -0.90 -5.92
C TYR A 81 -13.76 -1.76 -4.97
N GLY A 82 -12.77 -1.16 -4.28
CA GLY A 82 -11.97 -1.86 -3.28
C GLY A 82 -10.68 -2.49 -3.78
N GLN A 83 -10.23 -2.15 -5.00
CA GLN A 83 -8.91 -2.57 -5.48
C GLN A 83 -7.82 -1.84 -4.71
N ARG A 84 -6.85 -2.57 -4.15
CA ARG A 84 -5.79 -1.99 -3.32
C ARG A 84 -4.47 -2.73 -3.51
N LEU A 85 -3.40 -1.97 -3.61
CA LEU A 85 -2.03 -2.44 -3.44
C LEU A 85 -1.38 -1.58 -2.37
N TYR A 86 -1.05 -2.18 -1.22
CA TYR A 86 -0.31 -1.54 -0.14
C TYR A 86 1.10 -2.06 -0.05
N VAL A 87 2.05 -1.16 0.16
CA VAL A 87 3.45 -1.49 0.43
C VAL A 87 3.83 -0.88 1.78
N PHE A 88 4.37 -1.70 2.67
CA PHE A 88 4.83 -1.35 4.02
C PHE A 88 6.34 -1.54 4.11
N PRO A 89 7.15 -0.51 3.80
CA PRO A 89 8.61 -0.65 3.71
C PRO A 89 9.26 -1.08 5.02
N ASP A 90 8.74 -0.59 6.15
CA ASP A 90 9.31 -0.87 7.48
C ASP A 90 9.01 -2.30 7.97
N HIS A 91 8.17 -3.04 7.24
CA HIS A 91 7.72 -4.38 7.60
C HIS A 91 7.97 -5.43 6.52
N ASP A 92 8.68 -5.05 5.46
CA ASP A 92 8.93 -5.92 4.30
C ASP A 92 7.66 -6.61 3.79
N LEU A 93 6.55 -5.88 3.75
CA LEU A 93 5.21 -6.42 3.51
C LEU A 93 4.54 -5.74 2.32
N VAL A 94 3.95 -6.56 1.46
CA VAL A 94 3.03 -6.15 0.39
C VAL A 94 1.68 -6.79 0.62
N VAL A 95 0.62 -5.99 0.55
CA VAL A 95 -0.76 -6.48 0.64
C VAL A 95 -1.51 -6.09 -0.62
N VAL A 96 -2.10 -7.07 -1.29
CA VAL A 96 -3.00 -6.87 -2.42
C VAL A 96 -4.41 -7.27 -2.03
N MET A 97 -5.36 -6.41 -2.33
CA MET A 97 -6.78 -6.69 -2.16
C MET A 97 -7.50 -6.47 -3.48
N LEU A 98 -8.22 -7.47 -3.94
CA LEU A 98 -9.17 -7.36 -5.05
C LEU A 98 -10.57 -7.50 -4.45
N GLY A 99 -11.30 -6.40 -4.40
CA GLY A 99 -12.62 -6.33 -3.81
C GLY A 99 -13.71 -6.04 -4.83
N SER A 100 -14.95 -6.18 -4.41
CA SER A 100 -16.15 -5.77 -5.16
C SER A 100 -17.08 -4.99 -4.25
N HIS A 101 -16.62 -3.83 -3.78
CA HIS A 101 -17.45 -2.95 -2.95
C HIS A 101 -18.65 -2.45 -3.77
N PRO A 102 -19.81 -2.20 -3.14
CA PRO A 102 -21.02 -1.76 -3.86
C PRO A 102 -20.87 -0.35 -4.45
N GLN A 103 -19.90 0.44 -3.98
CA GLN A 103 -19.62 1.79 -4.47
C GLN A 103 -18.17 1.92 -4.93
N PRO A 104 -17.91 2.73 -5.97
CA PRO A 104 -16.56 2.89 -6.51
C PRO A 104 -15.60 3.56 -5.52
N VAL A 105 -16.11 4.46 -4.67
CA VAL A 105 -15.33 5.13 -3.64
C VAL A 105 -15.93 4.79 -2.28
N ALA A 106 -15.16 4.07 -1.47
CA ALA A 106 -15.54 3.66 -0.13
C ALA A 106 -14.48 4.15 0.87
N ALA A 107 -14.37 5.48 1.03
CA ALA A 107 -13.36 6.14 1.84
C ALA A 107 -13.33 5.64 3.29
N LEU A 108 -14.50 5.39 3.89
CA LEU A 108 -14.62 4.88 5.26
C LEU A 108 -14.07 3.46 5.44
N MET A 109 -13.93 2.69 4.35
CA MET A 109 -13.33 1.35 4.40
C MET A 109 -11.81 1.37 4.61
N ASP A 110 -11.15 2.50 4.42
CA ASP A 110 -9.72 2.61 4.71
C ASP A 110 -9.41 2.41 6.21
N ILE A 111 -10.29 2.86 7.10
CA ILE A 111 -10.10 2.74 8.57
C ILE A 111 -10.03 1.26 9.01
N PRO A 112 -11.01 0.39 8.73
CA PRO A 112 -10.92 -1.02 9.08
C PRO A 112 -9.77 -1.74 8.38
N HIS A 113 -9.43 -1.38 7.13
CA HIS A 113 -8.28 -1.95 6.44
C HIS A 113 -6.97 -1.65 7.18
N HIS A 114 -6.73 -0.39 7.57
CA HIS A 114 -5.53 -0.02 8.33
C HIS A 114 -5.43 -0.73 9.68
N ARG A 115 -6.55 -0.91 10.38
CA ARG A 115 -6.59 -1.70 11.62
C ARG A 115 -6.23 -3.16 11.38
N ALA A 116 -6.77 -3.76 10.31
CA ALA A 116 -6.45 -5.14 9.93
C ALA A 116 -4.97 -5.31 9.56
N PHE A 117 -4.40 -4.34 8.84
CA PHE A 117 -2.96 -4.39 8.48
C PHE A 117 -2.07 -4.23 9.71
N ALA A 118 -2.41 -3.35 10.65
CA ALA A 118 -1.67 -3.23 11.90
C ALA A 118 -1.70 -4.55 12.68
N ALA A 119 -2.86 -5.19 12.80
CA ALA A 119 -2.99 -6.50 13.45
C ALA A 119 -2.21 -7.60 12.72
N LEU A 120 -2.23 -7.61 11.38
CA LEU A 120 -1.45 -8.53 10.56
C LEU A 120 0.06 -8.36 10.81
N ILE A 121 0.54 -7.13 10.81
CA ILE A 121 1.95 -6.80 11.06
C ILE A 121 2.37 -7.31 12.44
N GLU A 122 1.58 -7.04 13.48
CA GLU A 122 1.87 -7.54 14.83
C GLU A 122 1.88 -9.07 14.89
N ARG A 123 1.00 -9.71 14.16
CA ARG A 123 0.96 -11.19 14.07
C ARG A 123 2.20 -11.75 13.37
N LEU A 124 2.68 -11.09 12.32
CA LEU A 124 3.87 -11.52 11.57
C LEU A 124 5.18 -11.37 12.38
N LYS A 125 5.22 -10.45 13.35
CA LYS A 125 6.36 -10.30 14.26
C LYS A 125 6.47 -11.44 15.30
N GLN A 126 5.38 -12.15 15.57
CA GLN A 126 5.39 -13.26 16.52
C GLN A 126 6.01 -14.50 15.88
N PRO A 127 6.92 -15.23 16.56
CA PRO A 127 7.43 -16.47 16.05
C PRO A 127 6.27 -17.45 15.80
N ALA A 128 6.40 -18.25 14.74
CA ALA A 128 5.42 -19.29 14.44
C ALA A 128 5.20 -20.15 15.70
N ARG A 129 3.96 -20.24 16.16
CA ARG A 129 3.62 -21.19 17.21
C ARG A 129 3.96 -22.57 16.67
N THR A 130 5.00 -23.19 17.18
CA THR A 130 5.25 -24.61 16.99
C THR A 130 4.04 -25.33 17.58
N THR A 131 3.11 -25.73 16.72
CA THR A 131 2.09 -26.70 17.09
C THR A 131 2.84 -28.01 17.33
N GLY A 132 3.25 -28.24 18.55
CA GLY A 132 3.67 -29.57 19.00
C GLY A 132 2.51 -30.49 18.71
N LYS A 133 2.73 -31.42 17.77
CA LYS A 133 1.84 -32.55 17.54
C LYS A 133 1.98 -33.48 18.73
N PRO A 134 0.88 -33.91 19.38
CA PRO A 134 0.95 -34.95 20.43
C PRO A 134 1.46 -36.28 19.89
#